data_25743579e5db78751326e8cdd97b0cc6
#
_entry.id   25743579e5db78751326e8cdd97b0cc6
#
_cell.length_a   1.000
_cell.length_b   1.000
_cell.length_c   1.000
_cell.angle_alpha   90.00
_cell.angle_beta   90.00
_cell.angle_gamma   90.00
#
_symmetry.space_group_name_H-M   'P 1'
#
loop_
_entity.id
_entity.type
_entity.pdbx_description
1 polymer ?
#
loop_
_entity_poly.entity_id
_entity_poly.type
_entity_poly.pdbx_seq_one_letter_code
_entity_poly.pdbx_strand_id
1 'polypeptide(L)'
;DYIIELNKKGTFFVEGFAALLLRRILTPFATGFVDLQSPAGVGIAGVIYDYDGSVYVSDEARMMARFKNYYFRLGNVNENSYQEMFNGELLHHIISFACTECLPACSDCVFQPYCGADPVRNMSEQGDMVGFRPTNEMCKKTKSIIHYLFELLHKHDPEINRIFWSWLN
;
A
#
# COMPACT_ATOMS: atom_id res chain seq x y z
N ASP A 1 -18.09 -6.02 -10.48
CA ASP A 1 -19.18 -6.09 -11.47
C ASP A 1 -20.31 -5.09 -11.14
N TYR A 2 -20.91 -5.16 -9.95
CA TYR A 2 -22.08 -4.32 -9.62
C TYR A 2 -21.87 -2.81 -9.86
N ILE A 3 -20.73 -2.27 -9.46
CA ILE A 3 -20.38 -0.85 -9.67
C ILE A 3 -20.28 -0.50 -11.17
N ILE A 4 -19.72 -1.40 -11.98
CA ILE A 4 -19.65 -1.24 -13.43
C ILE A 4 -21.07 -1.20 -14.03
N GLU A 5 -21.95 -2.10 -13.60
CA GLU A 5 -23.34 -2.12 -14.06
C GLU A 5 -24.14 -0.86 -13.65
N LEU A 6 -23.85 -0.28 -12.47
CA LEU A 6 -24.43 1.02 -12.09
C LEU A 6 -23.99 2.13 -13.05
N ASN A 7 -22.71 2.18 -13.38
CA ASN A 7 -22.17 3.18 -14.31
C ASN A 7 -22.75 3.00 -15.73
N LYS A 8 -22.91 1.76 -16.21
CA LYS A 8 -23.58 1.48 -17.50
C LYS A 8 -25.01 1.98 -17.53
N LYS A 9 -25.73 1.91 -16.40
CA LYS A 9 -27.10 2.42 -16.26
C LYS A 9 -27.18 3.94 -16.07
N GLY A 10 -26.05 4.66 -16.15
CA GLY A 10 -25.99 6.11 -16.02
C GLY A 10 -25.84 6.62 -14.58
N THR A 11 -25.72 5.74 -13.59
CA THR A 11 -25.45 6.14 -12.21
C THR A 11 -23.94 6.16 -11.97
N PHE A 12 -23.34 7.36 -11.94
CA PHE A 12 -21.90 7.49 -11.69
C PHE A 12 -21.55 7.08 -10.26
N PHE A 13 -20.67 6.10 -10.14
CA PHE A 13 -20.12 5.63 -8.87
C PHE A 13 -18.70 5.12 -9.08
N VAL A 14 -17.76 5.52 -8.22
CA VAL A 14 -16.35 5.11 -8.28
C VAL A 14 -16.09 4.02 -7.28
N GLU A 15 -15.46 2.91 -7.70
CA GLU A 15 -14.84 1.96 -6.78
C GLU A 15 -13.42 2.46 -6.49
N GLY A 16 -13.22 2.99 -5.27
CA GLY A 16 -12.02 3.77 -4.92
C GLY A 16 -10.71 2.98 -5.03
N PHE A 17 -10.67 1.72 -4.59
CA PHE A 17 -9.45 0.94 -4.64
C PHE A 17 -9.12 0.48 -6.08
N ALA A 18 -10.14 0.13 -6.87
CA ALA A 18 -9.94 -0.16 -8.29
C ALA A 18 -9.47 1.09 -9.05
N ALA A 19 -10.00 2.27 -8.73
CA ALA A 19 -9.55 3.53 -9.33
C ALA A 19 -8.08 3.82 -9.04
N LEU A 20 -7.61 3.56 -7.81
CA LEU A 20 -6.19 3.67 -7.45
C LEU A 20 -5.32 2.72 -8.27
N LEU A 21 -5.72 1.45 -8.38
CA LEU A 21 -5.00 0.46 -9.18
C LEU A 21 -5.03 0.81 -10.69
N LEU A 22 -6.17 1.23 -11.22
CA LEU A 22 -6.29 1.67 -12.61
C LEU A 22 -5.41 2.89 -12.90
N ARG A 23 -5.33 3.85 -11.96
CA ARG A 23 -4.39 4.99 -12.10
C ARG A 23 -2.96 4.50 -12.23
N ARG A 24 -2.56 3.52 -11.43
CA ARG A 24 -1.23 2.94 -11.49
C ARG A 24 -0.97 2.12 -12.75
N ILE A 25 -1.99 1.48 -13.31
CA ILE A 25 -1.89 0.66 -14.53
C ILE A 25 -1.90 1.54 -15.79
N LEU A 26 -2.79 2.54 -15.84
CA LEU A 26 -3.09 3.28 -17.07
C LEU A 26 -2.40 4.63 -17.18
N THR A 27 -1.79 5.14 -16.10
CA THR A 27 -1.18 6.47 -16.10
C THR A 27 0.22 6.44 -15.46
N PRO A 28 1.10 7.40 -15.84
CA PRO A 28 2.41 7.53 -15.19
C PRO A 28 2.35 8.30 -13.86
N PHE A 29 1.16 8.70 -13.40
CA PHE A 29 1.00 9.56 -12.24
C PHE A 29 1.01 8.77 -10.93
N ALA A 30 1.59 9.36 -9.89
CA ALA A 30 1.52 8.82 -8.54
C ALA A 30 0.06 8.75 -8.06
N THR A 31 -0.25 7.66 -7.32
CA THR A 31 -1.60 7.47 -6.77
C THR A 31 -1.84 8.30 -5.52
N GLY A 32 -0.78 8.73 -4.81
CA GLY A 32 -0.87 9.29 -3.47
C GLY A 32 -1.18 8.26 -2.38
N PHE A 33 -1.31 6.98 -2.74
CA PHE A 33 -1.59 5.89 -1.81
C PHE A 33 -0.30 5.11 -1.52
N VAL A 34 0.19 5.28 -0.30
CA VAL A 34 1.55 4.87 0.11
C VAL A 34 1.78 3.36 0.09
N ASP A 35 0.72 2.56 0.22
CA ASP A 35 0.82 1.09 0.25
C ASP A 35 0.96 0.46 -1.15
N LEU A 36 0.67 1.22 -2.21
CA LEU A 36 0.77 0.75 -3.61
C LEU A 36 2.00 1.34 -4.31
N GLN A 37 3.13 1.34 -3.65
CA GLN A 37 4.40 1.78 -4.22
C GLN A 37 5.57 0.94 -3.69
N SER A 38 6.74 1.05 -4.29
CA SER A 38 7.97 0.42 -3.82
C SER A 38 9.11 1.45 -3.82
N PRO A 39 9.77 1.63 -2.66
CA PRO A 39 9.37 1.12 -1.34
C PRO A 39 8.00 1.66 -0.92
N ALA A 40 7.24 0.88 -0.13
CA ALA A 40 6.01 1.39 0.49
C ALA A 40 6.32 2.62 1.36
N GLY A 41 5.35 3.53 1.44
CA GLY A 41 5.60 4.85 2.03
C GLY A 41 5.78 4.90 3.55
N VAL A 42 5.83 3.77 4.22
CA VAL A 42 5.99 3.63 5.68
C VAL A 42 7.25 4.36 6.15
N GLY A 43 7.09 5.39 6.97
CA GLY A 43 8.21 6.18 7.49
C GLY A 43 8.93 7.07 6.48
N ILE A 44 8.56 7.02 5.17
CA ILE A 44 9.17 7.83 4.10
C ILE A 44 8.19 8.87 3.58
N ALA A 45 7.00 8.44 3.14
CA ALA A 45 5.97 9.32 2.61
C ALA A 45 5.09 9.93 3.71
N GLY A 46 5.17 9.39 4.92
CA GLY A 46 4.48 9.90 6.08
C GLY A 46 4.94 9.24 7.37
N VAL A 47 4.75 9.94 8.46
CA VAL A 47 4.92 9.46 9.84
C VAL A 47 3.78 9.99 10.69
N ILE A 48 3.50 9.32 11.79
CA ILE A 48 2.47 9.70 12.73
C ILE A 48 3.08 10.22 14.03
N TYR A 49 2.71 11.43 14.41
CA TYR A 49 3.00 11.99 15.73
C TYR A 49 1.84 11.70 16.67
N ASP A 50 2.11 11.04 17.79
CA ASP A 50 1.10 10.79 18.81
C ASP A 50 1.07 11.95 19.82
N TYR A 51 0.00 12.02 20.62
CA TYR A 51 -0.24 13.11 21.59
C TYR A 51 0.84 13.22 22.68
N ASP A 52 1.56 12.12 22.97
CA ASP A 52 2.66 12.08 23.94
C ASP A 52 4.03 12.45 23.34
N GLY A 53 4.04 12.87 22.07
CA GLY A 53 5.26 13.19 21.32
C GLY A 53 5.94 11.97 20.69
N SER A 54 5.44 10.78 20.85
CA SER A 54 5.96 9.58 20.18
C SER A 54 5.75 9.67 18.67
N VAL A 55 6.75 9.21 17.90
CA VAL A 55 6.75 9.20 16.43
C VAL A 55 6.77 7.77 15.93
N TYR A 56 5.81 7.43 15.08
CA TYR A 56 5.64 6.11 14.50
C TYR A 56 5.72 6.17 12.97
N VAL A 57 6.16 5.07 12.35
CA VAL A 57 6.35 4.97 10.90
C VAL A 57 5.03 4.96 10.11
N SER A 58 3.91 4.60 10.75
CA SER A 58 2.57 4.60 10.16
C SER A 58 1.49 4.63 11.24
N ASP A 59 0.22 4.77 10.83
CA ASP A 59 -0.93 4.71 11.75
C ASP A 59 -1.11 3.30 12.32
N GLU A 60 -0.89 2.25 11.53
CA GLU A 60 -0.89 0.86 11.97
C GLU A 60 0.16 0.62 13.06
N ALA A 61 1.35 1.19 12.90
CA ALA A 61 2.42 1.13 13.90
C ALA A 61 1.99 1.78 15.23
N ARG A 62 1.33 2.94 15.15
CA ARG A 62 0.74 3.60 16.32
C ARG A 62 -0.37 2.75 16.95
N MET A 63 -1.20 2.09 16.14
CA MET A 63 -2.21 1.16 16.65
C MET A 63 -1.60 -0.04 17.37
N MET A 64 -0.50 -0.61 16.86
CA MET A 64 0.24 -1.69 17.53
C MET A 64 0.76 -1.24 18.92
N ALA A 65 1.17 0.02 19.06
CA ALA A 65 1.61 0.57 20.35
C ALA A 65 0.49 0.59 21.40
N ARG A 66 -0.78 0.69 21.02
CA ARG A 66 -1.92 0.55 21.94
C ARG A 66 -2.03 -0.85 22.55
N PHE A 67 -1.47 -1.85 21.88
CA PHE A 67 -1.32 -3.23 22.38
C PHE A 67 0.07 -3.49 23.00
N LYS A 68 0.79 -2.41 23.38
CA LYS A 68 2.14 -2.45 24.00
C LYS A 68 3.24 -3.00 23.08
N ASN A 69 3.03 -3.00 21.77
CA ASN A 69 4.05 -3.29 20.77
C ASN A 69 4.61 -1.98 20.22
N TYR A 70 5.77 -1.56 20.72
CA TYR A 70 6.42 -0.30 20.36
C TYR A 70 7.54 -0.49 19.32
N TYR A 71 7.63 -1.64 18.69
CA TYR A 71 8.72 -1.98 17.78
C TYR A 71 8.92 -0.94 16.65
N PHE A 72 7.83 -0.35 16.14
CA PHE A 72 7.84 0.62 15.05
C PHE A 72 7.83 2.09 15.52
N ARG A 73 8.18 2.35 16.78
CA ARG A 73 8.37 3.71 17.29
C ARG A 73 9.75 4.22 16.89
N LEU A 74 9.82 5.31 16.13
CA LEU A 74 11.07 5.94 15.71
C LEU A 74 11.74 6.72 16.86
N GLY A 75 10.94 7.23 17.78
CA GLY A 75 11.41 8.02 18.92
C GLY A 75 10.32 8.89 19.52
N ASN A 76 10.73 9.95 20.22
CA ASN A 76 9.86 10.96 20.80
C ASN A 76 10.44 12.35 20.52
N VAL A 77 9.63 13.30 20.10
CA VAL A 77 10.07 14.68 19.76
C VAL A 77 10.66 15.45 20.94
N ASN A 78 10.35 15.04 22.17
CA ASN A 78 10.89 15.67 23.37
C ASN A 78 12.23 15.05 23.82
N GLU A 79 12.62 13.90 23.26
CA GLU A 79 13.76 13.10 23.71
C GLU A 79 14.81 12.90 22.62
N ASN A 80 14.37 12.83 21.35
CA ASN A 80 15.20 12.49 20.21
C ASN A 80 15.31 13.62 19.20
N SER A 81 16.48 13.79 18.63
CA SER A 81 16.69 14.67 17.48
C SER A 81 16.05 14.06 16.19
N TYR A 82 15.82 14.93 15.20
CA TYR A 82 15.38 14.48 13.87
C TYR A 82 16.34 13.43 13.29
N GLN A 83 17.65 13.63 13.44
CA GLN A 83 18.66 12.72 12.89
C GLN A 83 18.58 11.33 13.53
N GLU A 84 18.38 11.24 14.85
CA GLU A 84 18.24 9.95 15.53
C GLU A 84 16.99 9.19 15.07
N MET A 85 15.88 9.89 14.88
CA MET A 85 14.62 9.27 14.46
C MET A 85 14.63 8.84 12.98
N PHE A 86 15.17 9.67 12.08
CA PHE A 86 15.01 9.46 10.63
C PHE A 86 16.27 8.91 9.93
N ASN A 87 17.41 8.84 10.61
CA ASN A 87 18.60 8.15 10.13
C ASN A 87 18.96 6.89 10.98
N GLY A 88 18.02 6.46 11.83
CA GLY A 88 18.20 5.29 12.68
C GLY A 88 18.11 3.95 11.92
N GLU A 89 18.75 2.92 12.44
CA GLU A 89 18.77 1.56 11.86
C GLU A 89 17.37 1.00 11.66
N LEU A 90 16.44 1.28 12.57
CA LEU A 90 15.07 0.80 12.48
C LEU A 90 14.39 1.24 11.19
N LEU A 91 14.49 2.55 10.83
CA LEU A 91 13.86 3.06 9.62
C LEU A 91 14.52 2.44 8.37
N HIS A 92 15.83 2.29 8.34
CA HIS A 92 16.54 1.64 7.22
C HIS A 92 16.10 0.17 7.05
N HIS A 93 15.94 -0.57 8.15
CA HIS A 93 15.41 -1.94 8.10
C HIS A 93 13.98 -1.98 7.53
N ILE A 94 13.10 -1.10 8.02
CA ILE A 94 11.71 -1.03 7.55
C ILE A 94 11.67 -0.74 6.04
N ILE A 95 12.47 0.23 5.56
CA ILE A 95 12.55 0.57 4.14
C ILE A 95 13.01 -0.63 3.30
N SER A 96 14.02 -1.38 3.75
CA SER A 96 14.50 -2.57 3.02
C SER A 96 13.42 -3.65 2.88
N PHE A 97 12.55 -3.82 3.88
CA PHE A 97 11.42 -4.76 3.82
C PHE A 97 10.18 -4.18 3.13
N ALA A 98 10.21 -2.91 2.74
CA ALA A 98 9.17 -2.27 1.95
C ALA A 98 9.44 -2.28 0.43
N CYS A 99 10.63 -2.72 0.00
CA CYS A 99 11.04 -2.78 -1.41
C CYS A 99 10.61 -4.10 -2.06
N THR A 100 9.54 -4.09 -2.84
CA THR A 100 9.00 -5.29 -3.49
C THR A 100 10.00 -5.97 -4.43
N GLU A 101 10.94 -5.22 -5.00
CA GLU A 101 12.01 -5.71 -5.87
C GLU A 101 12.96 -6.68 -5.18
N CYS A 102 13.08 -6.57 -3.85
CA CYS A 102 13.99 -7.39 -3.04
C CYS A 102 13.29 -8.47 -2.21
N LEU A 103 11.95 -8.47 -2.19
CA LEU A 103 11.18 -9.38 -1.36
C LEU A 103 10.92 -10.72 -2.07
N PRO A 104 11.03 -11.86 -1.35
CA PRO A 104 10.69 -13.17 -1.88
C PRO A 104 9.25 -13.20 -2.44
N ALA A 105 9.08 -13.82 -3.60
CA ALA A 105 7.81 -13.93 -4.33
C ALA A 105 7.18 -12.57 -4.76
N CYS A 106 7.80 -11.44 -4.46
CA CYS A 106 7.44 -10.15 -5.03
C CYS A 106 8.34 -9.81 -6.23
N SER A 107 9.66 -10.03 -6.11
CA SER A 107 10.64 -9.75 -7.17
C SER A 107 10.32 -10.41 -8.50
N ASP A 108 9.77 -11.62 -8.47
CA ASP A 108 9.36 -12.40 -9.65
C ASP A 108 7.88 -12.28 -9.99
N CYS A 109 7.14 -11.40 -9.30
CA CYS A 109 5.70 -11.26 -9.50
C CYS A 109 5.41 -10.33 -10.69
N VAL A 110 4.64 -10.81 -11.65
CA VAL A 110 4.21 -10.02 -12.82
C VAL A 110 3.45 -8.73 -12.45
N PHE A 111 2.84 -8.70 -11.27
CA PHE A 111 2.11 -7.52 -10.76
C PHE A 111 2.96 -6.60 -9.89
N GLN A 112 4.24 -6.91 -9.69
CA GLN A 112 5.15 -6.12 -8.84
C GLN A 112 5.12 -4.62 -9.17
N PRO A 113 5.12 -4.16 -10.45
CA PRO A 113 5.10 -2.73 -10.77
C PRO A 113 3.85 -1.98 -10.31
N TYR A 114 2.78 -2.70 -10.00
CA TYR A 114 1.47 -2.16 -9.62
C TYR A 114 1.13 -2.36 -8.13
N CYS A 115 2.03 -3.02 -7.40
CA CYS A 115 1.79 -3.45 -6.02
C CYS A 115 2.72 -2.73 -5.04
N GLY A 116 2.55 -3.00 -3.76
CA GLY A 116 3.42 -2.59 -2.67
C GLY A 116 3.43 -3.64 -1.56
N ALA A 117 4.36 -3.51 -0.63
CA ALA A 117 4.47 -4.39 0.53
C ALA A 117 4.69 -3.55 1.80
N ASP A 118 3.78 -3.66 2.75
CA ASP A 118 3.86 -2.96 4.03
C ASP A 118 4.45 -3.90 5.11
N PRO A 119 5.66 -3.61 5.59
CA PRO A 119 6.30 -4.41 6.63
C PRO A 119 5.59 -4.32 8.00
N VAL A 120 4.92 -3.21 8.31
CA VAL A 120 4.16 -3.06 9.56
C VAL A 120 2.96 -3.99 9.56
N ARG A 121 2.21 -4.00 8.46
CA ARG A 121 1.09 -4.92 8.26
C ARG A 121 1.55 -6.38 8.30
N ASN A 122 2.63 -6.73 7.58
CA ASN A 122 3.16 -8.08 7.59
C ASN A 122 3.54 -8.53 9.02
N MET A 123 4.20 -7.67 9.78
CA MET A 123 4.53 -7.94 11.19
C MET A 123 3.26 -8.14 12.04
N SER A 124 2.24 -7.32 11.84
CA SER A 124 0.97 -7.40 12.57
C SER A 124 0.20 -8.69 12.28
N GLU A 125 0.15 -9.10 11.00
CA GLU A 125 -0.66 -10.24 10.53
C GLU A 125 0.08 -11.58 10.63
N GLN A 126 1.41 -11.58 10.45
CA GLN A 126 2.20 -12.79 10.26
C GLN A 126 3.41 -12.91 11.20
N GLY A 127 3.68 -11.88 12.02
CA GLY A 127 4.83 -11.86 12.95
C GLY A 127 6.19 -11.66 12.28
N ASP A 128 6.23 -11.25 11.02
CA ASP A 128 7.43 -11.08 10.22
C ASP A 128 7.26 -9.90 9.25
N MET A 129 8.25 -8.99 9.18
CA MET A 129 8.22 -7.84 8.27
C MET A 129 8.28 -8.21 6.79
N VAL A 130 8.97 -9.29 6.43
CA VAL A 130 9.00 -9.83 5.06
C VAL A 130 7.63 -10.36 4.68
N GLY A 131 7.02 -11.15 5.56
CA GLY A 131 5.76 -11.82 5.36
C GLY A 131 5.81 -12.96 4.33
N PHE A 132 4.93 -13.92 4.49
CA PHE A 132 4.81 -15.08 3.59
C PHE A 132 3.68 -14.86 2.58
N ARG A 133 4.02 -14.56 1.33
CA ARG A 133 3.08 -14.15 0.27
C ARG A 133 1.91 -15.13 0.03
N PRO A 134 2.10 -16.46 0.04
CA PRO A 134 1.00 -17.40 -0.18
C PRO A 134 -0.15 -17.31 0.83
N THR A 135 0.11 -16.88 2.07
CA THR A 135 -0.91 -16.72 3.12
C THR A 135 -1.24 -15.26 3.43
N ASN A 136 -0.53 -14.31 2.81
CA ASN A 136 -0.73 -12.89 3.04
C ASN A 136 -2.02 -12.40 2.38
N GLU A 137 -2.98 -11.95 3.18
CA GLU A 137 -4.31 -11.55 2.69
C GLU A 137 -4.28 -10.30 1.81
N MET A 138 -3.41 -9.33 2.13
CA MET A 138 -3.24 -8.13 1.28
C MET A 138 -2.69 -8.51 -0.09
N CYS A 139 -1.70 -9.42 -0.14
CA CYS A 139 -1.14 -9.92 -1.39
C CYS A 139 -2.22 -10.62 -2.23
N LYS A 140 -2.98 -11.55 -1.64
CA LYS A 140 -4.08 -12.25 -2.33
C LYS A 140 -5.11 -11.28 -2.87
N LYS A 141 -5.61 -10.37 -2.04
CA LYS A 141 -6.60 -9.36 -2.41
C LYS A 141 -6.10 -8.50 -3.57
N THR A 142 -4.91 -7.90 -3.43
CA THR A 142 -4.36 -6.98 -4.42
C THR A 142 -4.11 -7.68 -5.75
N LYS A 143 -3.49 -8.87 -5.73
CA LYS A 143 -3.28 -9.69 -6.95
C LYS A 143 -4.59 -10.02 -7.64
N SER A 144 -5.62 -10.44 -6.89
CA SER A 144 -6.92 -10.81 -7.46
C SER A 144 -7.60 -9.63 -8.14
N ILE A 145 -7.53 -8.44 -7.53
CA ILE A 145 -8.13 -7.23 -8.11
C ILE A 145 -7.35 -6.78 -9.35
N ILE A 146 -6.01 -6.75 -9.29
CA ILE A 146 -5.18 -6.39 -10.44
C ILE A 146 -5.44 -7.34 -11.61
N HIS A 147 -5.45 -8.66 -11.35
CA HIS A 147 -5.74 -9.67 -12.38
C HIS A 147 -7.11 -9.42 -13.02
N TYR A 148 -8.14 -9.22 -12.21
CA TYR A 148 -9.48 -8.94 -12.68
C TYR A 148 -9.56 -7.66 -13.52
N LEU A 149 -8.86 -6.58 -13.12
CA LEU A 149 -8.81 -5.35 -13.91
C LEU A 149 -8.14 -5.57 -15.27
N PHE A 150 -7.04 -6.33 -15.32
CA PHE A 150 -6.39 -6.71 -16.59
C PHE A 150 -7.28 -7.57 -17.47
N GLU A 151 -8.05 -8.52 -16.91
CA GLU A 151 -9.04 -9.29 -17.68
C GLU A 151 -10.11 -8.39 -18.31
N LEU A 152 -10.61 -7.40 -17.58
CA LEU A 152 -11.57 -6.44 -18.10
C LEU A 152 -10.96 -5.55 -19.20
N LEU A 153 -9.76 -5.05 -19.01
CA LEU A 153 -9.03 -4.25 -19.99
C LEU A 153 -8.75 -5.07 -21.26
N HIS A 154 -8.39 -6.36 -21.11
CA HIS A 154 -8.11 -7.26 -22.25
C HIS A 154 -9.33 -7.51 -23.15
N LYS A 155 -10.55 -7.42 -22.61
CA LYS A 155 -11.79 -7.55 -23.41
C LYS A 155 -11.98 -6.43 -24.41
N HIS A 156 -11.26 -5.33 -24.27
CA HIS A 156 -11.35 -4.13 -25.13
C HIS A 156 -12.79 -3.57 -25.28
N ASP A 157 -13.64 -3.77 -24.25
CA ASP A 157 -15.00 -3.24 -24.22
C ASP A 157 -14.95 -1.70 -24.13
N PRO A 158 -15.45 -0.96 -25.14
CA PRO A 158 -15.38 0.51 -25.14
C PRO A 158 -16.15 1.15 -23.99
N GLU A 159 -17.22 0.52 -23.51
CA GLU A 159 -18.03 1.05 -22.41
C GLU A 159 -17.32 0.88 -21.08
N ILE A 160 -16.71 -0.27 -20.83
CA ILE A 160 -15.88 -0.50 -19.63
C ILE A 160 -14.68 0.44 -19.63
N ASN A 161 -14.01 0.60 -20.77
CA ASN A 161 -12.88 1.52 -20.88
C ASN A 161 -13.31 2.97 -20.57
N ARG A 162 -14.45 3.42 -21.10
CA ARG A 162 -14.99 4.75 -20.80
C ARG A 162 -15.27 4.91 -19.29
N ILE A 163 -15.84 3.90 -18.64
CA ILE A 163 -16.11 3.90 -17.20
C ILE A 163 -14.77 4.01 -16.42
N PHE A 164 -13.78 3.20 -16.74
CA PHE A 164 -12.47 3.22 -16.08
C PHE A 164 -11.79 4.58 -16.19
N TRP A 165 -11.78 5.18 -17.39
CA TRP A 165 -11.23 6.52 -17.56
C TRP A 165 -12.02 7.60 -16.81
N SER A 166 -13.33 7.44 -16.65
CA SER A 166 -14.14 8.38 -15.85
C SER A 166 -13.82 8.32 -14.36
N TRP A 167 -13.27 7.20 -13.86
CA TRP A 167 -12.83 7.06 -12.48
C TRP A 167 -11.46 7.69 -12.19
N LEU A 168 -10.71 8.06 -13.24
CA LEU A 168 -9.36 8.63 -13.10
C LEU A 168 -9.33 10.17 -13.14
N ASN A 169 -10.46 10.79 -13.47
CA ASN A 169 -10.61 12.25 -13.58
C ASN A 169 -10.94 12.90 -12.24
#